data_bc84518de2ac63b85f9e4d0962a1516c
#
_entry.id   bc84518de2ac63b85f9e4d0962a1516c
#
_cell.length_a   1.000
_cell.length_b   1.000
_cell.length_c   1.000
_cell.angle_alpha   90.00
_cell.angle_beta   90.00
_cell.angle_gamma   90.00
#
_symmetry.space_group_name_H-M   'P 1'
#
loop_
_entity.id
_entity.type
_entity.pdbx_description
1 polymer ?
#
loop_
_entity_poly.entity_id
_entity_poly.type
_entity_poly.pdbx_seq_one_letter_code
_entity_poly.pdbx_strand_id
1 'polypeptide(L)'
;YETIEVSTIPFSSVLKDINPKKNYLIKIDVEGWEYKIISSTKILETLKNVDLILEFNINNPFNNKLFNLLINFGYDSYLMTNKGLIKEFKPLTIPKPKIKSSRTIWRNHFFTKKSEYLVNKINKEKIGYVI
;
A
#
# COMPACT_ATOMS: atom_id res chain seq x y z
N TYR A 1 6.92 -20.34 27.65
CA TYR A 1 7.05 -19.43 26.49
C TYR A 1 8.53 -19.07 26.37
N GLU A 2 9.13 -19.29 25.20
CA GLU A 2 10.47 -18.81 24.91
C GLU A 2 10.39 -17.34 24.50
N THR A 3 11.24 -16.50 25.10
CA THR A 3 11.37 -15.09 24.72
C THR A 3 12.53 -14.97 23.76
N ILE A 4 12.29 -14.39 22.59
CA ILE A 4 13.32 -14.11 21.58
C ILE A 4 13.55 -12.60 21.54
N GLU A 5 14.80 -12.17 21.71
CA GLU A 5 15.20 -10.79 21.46
C GLU A 5 15.41 -10.58 19.94
N VAL A 6 14.79 -9.52 19.39
CA VAL A 6 14.96 -9.12 17.99
C VAL A 6 15.37 -7.66 17.91
N SER A 7 16.35 -7.37 17.04
CA SER A 7 16.73 -5.99 16.74
C SER A 7 15.74 -5.38 15.77
N THR A 8 15.33 -4.14 16.01
CA THR A 8 14.46 -3.38 15.11
C THR A 8 15.19 -2.17 14.53
N ILE A 9 14.87 -1.81 13.30
CA ILE A 9 15.36 -0.60 12.65
C ILE A 9 14.17 0.26 12.19
N PRO A 10 14.29 1.60 12.24
CA PRO A 10 13.25 2.49 11.72
C PRO A 10 13.05 2.30 10.21
N PHE A 11 11.82 2.36 9.74
CA PHE A 11 11.51 2.28 8.31
C PHE A 11 12.22 3.37 7.50
N SER A 12 12.39 4.57 8.09
CA SER A 12 13.16 5.65 7.48
C SER A 12 14.61 5.28 7.17
N SER A 13 15.23 4.38 7.94
CA SER A 13 16.59 3.91 7.67
C SER A 13 16.63 3.06 6.41
N VAL A 14 15.65 2.18 6.22
CA VAL A 14 15.52 1.37 4.99
C VAL A 14 15.36 2.27 3.76
N LEU A 15 14.57 3.35 3.88
CA LEU A 15 14.32 4.26 2.77
C LEU A 15 15.52 5.14 2.39
N LYS A 16 16.43 5.42 3.31
CA LYS A 16 17.65 6.20 3.02
C LYS A 16 18.59 5.50 2.05
N ASP A 17 18.59 4.17 2.04
CA ASP A 17 19.48 3.36 1.21
C ASP A 17 18.92 3.11 -0.20
N ILE A 18 17.75 3.69 -0.51
CA ILE A 18 17.11 3.56 -1.82
C ILE A 18 17.91 4.31 -2.89
N ASN A 19 18.36 3.56 -3.90
CA ASN A 19 19.04 4.13 -5.06
C ASN A 19 18.01 4.82 -6.00
N PRO A 20 18.12 6.14 -6.26
CA PRO A 20 17.14 6.86 -7.09
C PRO A 20 17.08 6.41 -8.55
N LYS A 21 18.10 5.66 -9.03
CA LYS A 21 18.17 5.12 -10.41
C LYS A 21 17.47 3.77 -10.56
N LYS A 22 17.00 3.14 -9.47
CA LYS A 22 16.33 1.84 -9.49
C LYS A 22 14.87 2.01 -9.06
N ASN A 23 13.97 1.16 -9.59
CA ASN A 23 12.59 1.10 -9.14
C ASN A 23 12.45 0.08 -8.01
N TYR A 24 11.64 0.42 -7.03
CA TYR A 24 11.35 -0.43 -5.88
C TYR A 24 9.86 -0.63 -5.71
N LEU A 25 9.49 -1.82 -5.28
CA LEU A 25 8.16 -2.17 -4.82
C LEU A 25 8.30 -2.63 -3.37
N ILE A 26 7.61 -1.97 -2.46
CA ILE A 26 7.62 -2.29 -1.04
C ILE A 26 6.23 -2.77 -0.63
N LYS A 27 6.14 -4.01 -0.15
CA LYS A 27 4.92 -4.50 0.51
C LYS A 27 5.04 -4.26 2.01
N ILE A 28 4.00 -3.66 2.61
CA ILE A 28 3.85 -3.49 4.06
C ILE A 28 2.54 -4.16 4.46
N ASP A 29 2.67 -5.18 5.31
CA ASP A 29 1.59 -6.04 5.73
C ASP A 29 1.87 -6.38 7.22
N VAL A 30 1.38 -5.52 8.11
CA VAL A 30 1.75 -5.49 9.53
C VAL A 30 0.54 -5.37 10.44
N GLU A 31 -0.57 -5.94 10.00
CA GLU A 31 -1.79 -6.13 10.79
C GLU A 31 -2.29 -4.84 11.48
N GLY A 32 -2.36 -3.74 10.70
CA GLY A 32 -2.95 -2.46 11.14
C GLY A 32 -1.94 -1.41 11.63
N TRP A 33 -0.63 -1.67 11.56
CA TRP A 33 0.43 -0.72 11.91
C TRP A 33 0.93 0.10 10.72
N GLU A 34 0.38 -0.09 9.53
CA GLU A 34 0.79 0.54 8.26
C GLU A 34 0.85 2.07 8.39
N TYR A 35 -0.19 2.68 8.98
CA TYR A 35 -0.22 4.12 9.21
C TYR A 35 0.94 4.60 10.08
N LYS A 36 1.23 3.89 11.16
CA LYS A 36 2.31 4.26 12.09
C LYS A 36 3.68 4.19 11.42
N ILE A 37 3.91 3.15 10.62
CA ILE A 37 5.15 2.96 9.88
C ILE A 37 5.32 4.07 8.84
N ILE A 38 4.31 4.31 7.99
CA ILE A 38 4.38 5.31 6.92
C ILE A 38 4.46 6.73 7.49
N SER A 39 3.69 7.06 8.52
CA SER A 39 3.68 8.39 9.13
C SER A 39 4.96 8.73 9.91
N SER A 40 5.77 7.73 10.25
CA SER A 40 7.05 7.93 10.93
C SER A 40 8.12 8.58 10.05
N THR A 41 7.88 8.71 8.74
CA THR A 41 8.86 9.27 7.79
C THR A 41 8.20 10.12 6.71
N LYS A 42 8.89 11.18 6.31
CA LYS A 42 8.52 12.01 5.14
C LYS A 42 9.34 11.64 3.89
N ILE A 43 10.27 10.71 3.96
CA ILE A 43 11.16 10.38 2.84
C ILE A 43 10.34 9.91 1.63
N LEU A 44 9.23 9.19 1.84
CA LEU A 44 8.34 8.75 0.75
C LEU A 44 7.77 9.91 -0.08
N GLU A 45 7.65 11.12 0.47
CA GLU A 45 7.19 12.30 -0.27
C GLU A 45 8.14 12.63 -1.42
N THR A 46 9.44 12.50 -1.22
CA THR A 46 10.49 12.84 -2.19
C THR A 46 10.85 11.72 -3.15
N LEU A 47 10.62 10.47 -2.77
CA LEU A 47 10.94 9.30 -3.59
C LEU A 47 9.89 9.12 -4.71
N LYS A 48 10.35 9.15 -5.98
CA LYS A 48 9.50 8.96 -7.17
C LYS A 48 9.53 7.53 -7.73
N ASN A 49 10.47 6.74 -7.28
CA ASN A 49 10.80 5.41 -7.81
C ASN A 49 10.39 4.27 -6.86
N VAL A 50 9.56 4.58 -5.87
CA VAL A 50 9.03 3.61 -4.90
C VAL A 50 7.54 3.47 -5.09
N ASP A 51 7.10 2.25 -5.37
CA ASP A 51 5.70 1.85 -5.36
C ASP A 51 5.43 1.07 -4.07
N LEU A 52 4.19 1.11 -3.57
CA LEU A 52 3.81 0.44 -2.33
C LEU A 52 2.64 -0.53 -2.57
N ILE A 53 2.67 -1.66 -1.88
CA ILE A 53 1.49 -2.51 -1.69
C ILE A 53 1.19 -2.51 -0.19
N LEU A 54 -0.03 -2.08 0.16
CA LEU A 54 -0.50 -2.02 1.54
C LEU A 54 -1.78 -2.82 1.68
N GLU A 55 -1.91 -3.52 2.80
CA GLU A 55 -3.16 -4.17 3.15
C GLU A 55 -4.02 -3.23 4.01
N PHE A 56 -5.28 -3.05 3.60
CA PHE A 56 -6.25 -2.24 4.33
C PHE A 56 -7.31 -3.13 4.95
N ASN A 57 -7.37 -3.12 6.28
CA ASN A 57 -8.50 -3.67 7.01
C ASN A 57 -9.60 -2.60 7.12
N ILE A 58 -10.81 -2.89 6.62
CA ILE A 58 -11.92 -1.93 6.61
C ILE A 58 -12.31 -1.40 7.99
N ASN A 59 -12.00 -2.14 9.04
CA ASN A 59 -12.30 -1.75 10.42
C ASN A 59 -11.17 -0.92 11.06
N ASN A 60 -10.04 -0.73 10.40
CA ASN A 60 -8.94 0.05 10.94
C ASN A 60 -9.26 1.56 10.86
N PRO A 61 -9.38 2.26 12.01
CA PRO A 61 -9.74 3.69 12.02
C PRO A 61 -8.67 4.59 11.40
N PHE A 62 -7.45 4.08 11.20
CA PHE A 62 -6.34 4.83 10.60
C PHE A 62 -6.27 4.75 9.07
N ASN A 63 -7.09 3.90 8.43
CA ASN A 63 -7.07 3.73 6.96
C ASN A 63 -7.25 5.05 6.20
N ASN A 64 -8.23 5.86 6.61
CA ASN A 64 -8.49 7.15 5.97
C ASN A 64 -7.30 8.11 6.14
N LYS A 65 -6.64 8.09 7.31
CA LYS A 65 -5.45 8.91 7.56
C LYS A 65 -4.28 8.46 6.71
N LEU A 66 -4.07 7.15 6.60
CA LEU A 66 -3.02 6.56 5.78
C LEU A 66 -3.23 6.87 4.29
N PHE A 67 -4.45 6.67 3.79
CA PHE A 67 -4.80 6.98 2.41
C PHE A 67 -4.51 8.45 2.08
N ASN A 68 -5.05 9.37 2.89
CA ASN A 68 -4.86 10.80 2.67
C ASN A 68 -3.39 11.21 2.76
N LEU A 69 -2.62 10.61 3.67
CA LEU A 69 -1.19 10.86 3.78
C LEU A 69 -0.45 10.47 2.49
N LEU A 70 -0.76 9.30 1.92
CA LEU A 70 -0.13 8.84 0.68
C LEU A 70 -0.55 9.67 -0.53
N ILE A 71 -1.83 10.05 -0.62
CA ILE A 71 -2.28 11.00 -1.66
C ILE A 71 -1.54 12.33 -1.55
N ASN A 72 -1.36 12.86 -0.33
CA ASN A 72 -0.59 14.09 -0.10
C ASN A 72 0.89 13.94 -0.47
N PHE A 73 1.46 12.73 -0.38
CA PHE A 73 2.80 12.42 -0.86
C PHE A 73 2.88 12.26 -2.40
N GLY A 74 1.75 12.43 -3.11
CA GLY A 74 1.66 12.36 -4.56
C GLY A 74 1.46 10.95 -5.13
N TYR A 75 1.02 9.99 -4.33
CA TYR A 75 0.66 8.66 -4.82
C TYR A 75 -0.77 8.63 -5.36
N ASP A 76 -0.96 7.94 -6.47
CA ASP A 76 -2.27 7.43 -6.90
C ASP A 76 -2.55 6.09 -6.22
N SER A 77 -3.81 5.83 -5.88
CA SER A 77 -4.26 4.58 -5.25
C SER A 77 -5.04 3.71 -6.23
N TYR A 78 -4.74 2.42 -6.21
CA TYR A 78 -5.43 1.40 -7.01
C TYR A 78 -5.79 0.20 -6.14
N LEU A 79 -7.07 -0.18 -6.15
CA LEU A 79 -7.50 -1.45 -5.57
C LEU A 79 -6.98 -2.61 -6.44
N MET A 80 -6.31 -3.56 -5.81
CA MET A 80 -5.86 -4.79 -6.47
C MET A 80 -7.01 -5.80 -6.52
N THR A 81 -7.37 -6.25 -7.70
CA THR A 81 -8.43 -7.24 -7.92
C THR A 81 -7.95 -8.36 -8.84
N ASN A 82 -8.69 -9.46 -8.88
CA ASN A 82 -8.44 -10.55 -9.85
C ASN A 82 -8.65 -10.14 -11.31
N LYS A 83 -9.21 -8.94 -11.56
CA LYS A 83 -9.42 -8.36 -12.90
C LYS A 83 -8.41 -7.27 -13.24
N GLY A 84 -7.49 -6.95 -12.31
CA GLY A 84 -6.47 -5.91 -12.47
C GLY A 84 -6.58 -4.81 -11.41
N LEU A 85 -5.95 -3.68 -11.71
CA LEU A 85 -5.90 -2.49 -10.85
C LEU A 85 -7.06 -1.56 -11.18
N ILE A 86 -7.84 -1.19 -10.16
CA ILE A 86 -8.96 -0.25 -10.27
C ILE A 86 -8.60 1.02 -9.50
N LYS A 87 -8.53 2.18 -10.20
CA LYS A 87 -8.20 3.46 -9.57
C LYS A 87 -9.26 3.85 -8.54
N GLU A 88 -8.80 4.27 -7.36
CA GLU A 88 -9.66 4.76 -6.28
C GLU A 88 -9.31 6.20 -5.92
N PHE A 89 -10.34 7.05 -5.81
CA PHE A 89 -10.20 8.49 -5.52
C PHE A 89 -10.56 8.84 -4.07
N LYS A 90 -11.11 7.90 -3.32
CA LYS A 90 -11.51 8.09 -1.93
C LYS A 90 -11.11 6.87 -1.11
N PRO A 91 -10.71 7.07 0.15
CA PRO A 91 -10.51 5.95 1.02
C PRO A 91 -11.86 5.24 1.19
N LEU A 92 -11.88 4.04 0.75
CA LEU A 92 -12.81 2.96 1.05
C LEU A 92 -14.21 3.38 1.55
N THR A 93 -15.06 3.85 0.67
CA THR A 93 -16.48 3.60 0.80
C THR A 93 -16.76 2.17 0.31
N ILE A 94 -16.30 1.19 1.06
CA ILE A 94 -16.60 -0.19 0.76
C ILE A 94 -18.06 -0.41 1.09
N PRO A 95 -18.92 -0.85 0.16
CA PRO A 95 -20.22 -1.37 0.51
C PRO A 95 -19.97 -2.46 1.56
N LYS A 96 -20.64 -2.37 2.72
CA LYS A 96 -20.58 -3.45 3.73
C LYS A 96 -20.85 -4.75 2.99
N PRO A 97 -19.94 -5.72 3.01
CA PRO A 97 -20.16 -6.96 2.29
C PRO A 97 -21.45 -7.60 2.80
N LYS A 98 -22.35 -7.96 1.90
CA LYS A 98 -23.56 -8.69 2.24
C LYS A 98 -23.26 -10.09 2.81
N ILE A 99 -22.01 -10.53 2.75
CA ILE A 99 -21.54 -11.85 3.17
C ILE A 99 -20.51 -11.67 4.28
N LYS A 100 -20.74 -12.27 5.43
CA LYS A 100 -19.86 -12.31 6.60
C LYS A 100 -18.65 -13.24 6.38
N SER A 101 -17.94 -13.18 5.24
CA SER A 101 -16.70 -13.94 5.09
C SER A 101 -15.51 -13.08 5.50
N SER A 102 -14.61 -13.63 6.30
CA SER A 102 -13.40 -12.96 6.76
C SER A 102 -12.52 -12.41 5.62
N ARG A 103 -12.60 -13.03 4.44
CA ARG A 103 -11.82 -12.66 3.24
C ARG A 103 -12.22 -11.32 2.60
N THR A 104 -13.39 -10.76 2.93
CA THR A 104 -13.85 -9.48 2.38
C THR A 104 -13.47 -8.26 3.22
N ILE A 105 -12.85 -8.47 4.37
CA ILE A 105 -12.47 -7.42 5.32
C ILE A 105 -11.13 -6.79 4.96
N TRP A 106 -10.25 -7.56 4.31
CA TRP A 106 -8.90 -7.16 3.94
C TRP A 106 -8.80 -6.87 2.45
N ARG A 107 -8.10 -5.81 2.09
CA ARG A 107 -7.90 -5.41 0.70
C ARG A 107 -6.50 -4.91 0.46
N ASN A 108 -5.87 -5.41 -0.58
CA ASN A 108 -4.59 -4.92 -1.03
C ASN A 108 -4.76 -3.73 -1.96
N HIS A 109 -4.02 -2.65 -1.69
CA HIS A 109 -3.95 -1.47 -2.51
C HIS A 109 -2.54 -1.27 -3.04
N PHE A 110 -2.47 -0.92 -4.30
CA PHE A 110 -1.23 -0.51 -4.96
C PHE A 110 -1.18 1.00 -5.03
N PHE A 111 -0.10 1.59 -4.52
CA PHE A 111 0.16 3.01 -4.55
C PHE A 111 1.36 3.31 -5.43
N THR A 112 1.20 4.21 -6.40
CA THR A 112 2.27 4.58 -7.34
C THR A 112 2.25 6.07 -7.66
N LYS A 113 3.43 6.64 -7.91
CA LYS A 113 3.60 8.00 -8.46
C LYS A 113 3.83 7.97 -9.98
N LYS A 114 3.76 6.80 -10.59
CA LYS A 114 3.96 6.60 -12.01
C LYS A 114 2.68 6.90 -12.79
N SER A 115 2.86 7.23 -14.08
CA SER A 115 1.73 7.58 -14.94
C SER A 115 0.72 6.43 -15.12
N GLU A 116 -0.53 6.78 -15.46
CA GLU A 116 -1.58 5.81 -15.81
C GLU A 116 -1.16 4.84 -16.92
N TYR A 117 -0.20 5.22 -17.77
CA TYR A 117 0.34 4.33 -18.82
C TYR A 117 0.90 3.03 -18.24
N LEU A 118 1.67 3.08 -17.15
CA LEU A 118 2.20 1.88 -16.50
C LEU A 118 1.09 0.99 -15.97
N VAL A 119 0.08 1.58 -15.33
CA VAL A 119 -1.07 0.84 -14.79
C VAL A 119 -1.88 0.18 -15.90
N ASN A 120 -2.10 0.90 -17.00
CA ASN A 120 -2.79 0.35 -18.16
C ASN A 120 -2.00 -0.81 -18.80
N LYS A 121 -0.67 -0.73 -18.82
CA LYS A 121 0.18 -1.83 -19.29
C LYS A 121 0.05 -3.06 -18.40
N ILE A 122 0.12 -2.88 -17.07
CA ILE A 122 -0.08 -3.96 -16.09
C ILE A 122 -1.44 -4.65 -16.30
N ASN A 123 -2.51 -3.86 -16.47
CA ASN A 123 -3.85 -4.39 -16.68
C ASN A 123 -4.00 -5.15 -18.01
N LYS A 124 -3.34 -4.68 -19.08
CA LYS A 124 -3.37 -5.35 -20.40
C LYS A 124 -2.63 -6.68 -20.39
N GLU A 125 -1.50 -6.74 -19.73
CA GLU A 125 -0.65 -7.92 -19.71
C GLU A 125 -1.23 -9.04 -18.81
N LYS A 126 -2.41 -8.80 -18.18
CA LYS A 126 -3.08 -9.76 -17.29
C LYS A 126 -2.09 -10.43 -16.33
N ILE A 127 -1.17 -9.63 -15.78
CA ILE A 127 -0.30 -10.11 -14.73
C ILE A 127 -1.22 -10.51 -13.59
N GLY A 128 -1.48 -11.83 -13.51
CA GLY A 128 -2.45 -12.40 -12.58
C GLY A 128 -1.98 -12.11 -11.16
N TYR A 129 -2.78 -11.33 -10.43
CA TYR A 129 -2.61 -11.20 -9.01
C TYR A 129 -3.18 -12.48 -8.38
N VAL A 130 -2.32 -13.36 -7.94
CA VAL A 130 -2.71 -14.41 -6.99
C VAL A 130 -2.91 -13.71 -5.66
N ILE A 131 -4.18 -13.50 -5.31
CA ILE A 131 -4.61 -12.98 -4.01
C ILE A 131 -4.87 -14.17 -3.09
#